data_3ea0a1bc42c346b72e3ae022d80520b1
#
_entry.id   3ea0a1bc42c346b72e3ae022d80520b1
#
_cell.length_a   1.000
_cell.length_b   1.000
_cell.length_c   1.000
_cell.angle_alpha   90.00
_cell.angle_beta   90.00
_cell.angle_gamma   90.00
#
_symmetry.space_group_name_H-M   'P 1'
#
loop_
_entity.id
_entity.type
_entity.pdbx_description
1 polymer ?
#
loop_
_entity_poly.entity_id
_entity_poly.type
_entity_poly.pdbx_seq_one_letter_code
_entity_poly.pdbx_strand_id
1 'polypeptide(L)'
;WLTFALIYGSIVVAVATLSKNPKQLMFAIQLYTLMVAVRIFAMFLLPLEPPVAMIALNDPLVEFFGTGQTLTKDLFFSGHTATLFILFLVSENKIIKSVFLISTIVVAISVIVQHVHYSIDVFAAVFFTYACYKLLLKFNIRYSL
;
A
#
# COMPACT_ATOMS: atom_id res chain seq x y z
N TRP A 1 -0.05 -12.47 11.39
CA TRP A 1 -1.11 -11.70 12.07
C TRP A 1 -0.71 -10.24 12.29
N LEU A 2 0.50 -9.95 12.78
CA LEU A 2 0.96 -8.58 13.06
C LEU A 2 0.85 -7.67 11.81
N THR A 3 1.29 -8.15 10.67
CA THR A 3 1.24 -7.43 9.39
C THR A 3 -0.17 -6.99 9.05
N PHE A 4 -1.13 -7.90 9.12
CA PHE A 4 -2.55 -7.61 8.83
C PHE A 4 -3.19 -6.71 9.87
N ALA A 5 -2.89 -6.93 11.17
CA ALA A 5 -3.39 -6.05 12.24
C ALA A 5 -2.94 -4.60 12.03
N LEU A 6 -1.68 -4.38 11.64
CA LEU A 6 -1.16 -3.04 11.34
C LEU A 6 -1.82 -2.44 10.09
N ILE A 7 -2.02 -3.22 9.04
CA ILE A 7 -2.64 -2.73 7.80
C ILE A 7 -4.10 -2.36 8.04
N TYR A 8 -4.91 -3.30 8.53
CA TYR A 8 -6.35 -3.06 8.73
C TYR A 8 -6.62 -2.04 9.83
N GLY A 9 -5.86 -2.08 10.93
CA GLY A 9 -5.94 -1.06 11.97
C GLY A 9 -5.62 0.33 11.43
N SER A 10 -4.58 0.46 10.59
CA SER A 10 -4.23 1.72 9.94
C SER A 10 -5.32 2.18 8.97
N ILE A 11 -5.93 1.28 8.20
CA ILE A 11 -7.04 1.62 7.29
C ILE A 11 -8.24 2.13 8.08
N VAL A 12 -8.64 1.47 9.17
CA VAL A 12 -9.75 1.91 10.03
C VAL A 12 -9.48 3.30 10.60
N VAL A 13 -8.28 3.54 11.14
CA VAL A 13 -7.88 4.86 11.66
C VAL A 13 -7.87 5.91 10.55
N ALA A 14 -7.38 5.56 9.36
CA ALA A 14 -7.37 6.46 8.21
C ALA A 14 -8.79 6.84 7.77
N VAL A 15 -9.69 5.86 7.61
CA VAL A 15 -11.08 6.13 7.25
C VAL A 15 -11.75 7.03 8.30
N ALA A 16 -11.59 6.74 9.59
CA ALA A 16 -12.17 7.53 10.68
C ALA A 16 -11.63 8.97 10.73
N THR A 17 -10.38 9.19 10.33
CA THR A 17 -9.75 10.52 10.35
C THR A 17 -9.99 11.29 9.06
N LEU A 18 -9.86 10.64 7.91
CA LEU A 18 -10.03 11.27 6.59
C LEU A 18 -11.50 11.54 6.26
N SER A 19 -12.46 10.78 6.80
CA SER A 19 -13.89 11.05 6.61
C SER A 19 -14.32 12.42 7.13
N LYS A 20 -13.55 13.04 8.04
CA LYS A 20 -13.77 14.41 8.52
C LYS A 20 -13.43 15.47 7.48
N ASN A 21 -12.63 15.14 6.48
CA ASN A 21 -12.24 16.01 5.38
C ASN A 21 -12.48 15.32 4.02
N PRO A 22 -13.66 15.54 3.38
CA PRO A 22 -14.02 14.87 2.13
C PRO A 22 -13.01 15.09 0.99
N LYS A 23 -12.36 16.25 0.93
CA LYS A 23 -11.35 16.54 -0.10
C LYS A 23 -10.11 15.64 0.08
N GLN A 24 -9.68 15.48 1.33
CA GLN A 24 -8.53 14.65 1.67
C GLN A 24 -8.84 13.17 1.46
N LEU A 25 -10.04 12.72 1.82
CA LEU A 25 -10.50 11.36 1.56
C LEU A 25 -10.54 11.07 0.05
N MET A 26 -11.10 11.98 -0.74
CA MET A 26 -11.15 11.85 -2.20
C MET A 26 -9.74 11.76 -2.79
N PHE A 27 -8.81 12.60 -2.34
CA PHE A 27 -7.42 12.55 -2.77
C PHE A 27 -6.76 11.20 -2.42
N ALA A 28 -7.02 10.66 -1.21
CA ALA A 28 -6.51 9.36 -0.80
C ALA A 28 -7.02 8.23 -1.70
N ILE A 29 -8.32 8.24 -2.04
CA ILE A 29 -8.93 7.25 -2.94
C ILE A 29 -8.33 7.36 -4.34
N GLN A 30 -8.21 8.56 -4.89
CA GLN A 30 -7.59 8.80 -6.20
C GLN A 30 -6.14 8.30 -6.24
N LEU A 31 -5.37 8.60 -5.19
CA LEU A 31 -3.98 8.15 -5.08
C LEU A 31 -3.89 6.63 -5.00
N TYR A 32 -4.75 6.00 -4.22
CA TYR A 32 -4.81 4.54 -4.11
C TYR A 32 -5.16 3.90 -5.46
N THR A 33 -6.18 4.41 -6.16
CA THR A 33 -6.59 3.92 -7.47
C THR A 33 -5.46 4.06 -8.50
N LEU A 34 -4.78 5.20 -8.53
CA LEU A 34 -3.65 5.42 -9.43
C LEU A 34 -2.49 4.46 -9.12
N MET A 35 -2.17 4.29 -7.84
CA MET A 35 -1.13 3.34 -7.40
C MET A 35 -1.47 1.91 -7.80
N VAL A 36 -2.72 1.47 -7.60
CA VAL A 36 -3.16 0.11 -8.00
C VAL A 36 -3.07 -0.07 -9.51
N ALA A 37 -3.47 0.93 -10.30
CA ALA A 37 -3.37 0.88 -11.77
C ALA A 37 -1.89 0.74 -12.22
N VAL A 38 -0.99 1.54 -11.64
CA VAL A 38 0.46 1.45 -11.91
C VAL A 38 1.01 0.08 -11.48
N ARG A 39 0.55 -0.46 -10.34
CA ARG A 39 0.96 -1.78 -9.85
C ARG A 39 0.52 -2.90 -10.79
N ILE A 40 -0.73 -2.92 -11.24
CA ILE A 40 -1.23 -3.90 -12.20
C ILE A 40 -0.39 -3.86 -13.49
N PHE A 41 -0.10 -2.66 -14.00
CA PHE A 41 0.72 -2.49 -15.19
C PHE A 41 2.16 -2.98 -14.96
N ALA A 42 2.74 -2.67 -13.82
CA ALA A 42 4.09 -3.10 -13.45
C ALA A 42 4.19 -4.64 -13.30
N MET A 43 3.20 -5.29 -12.70
CA MET A 43 3.14 -6.75 -12.59
C MET A 43 2.99 -7.43 -13.96
N PHE A 44 2.25 -6.81 -14.88
CA PHE A 44 2.15 -7.31 -16.24
C PHE A 44 3.49 -7.25 -17.00
N LEU A 45 4.29 -6.20 -16.77
CA LEU A 45 5.61 -6.04 -17.38
C LEU A 45 6.70 -6.89 -16.75
N LEU A 46 6.59 -7.16 -15.44
CA LEU A 46 7.61 -7.86 -14.65
C LEU A 46 6.96 -9.00 -13.85
N PRO A 47 6.60 -10.11 -14.51
CA PRO A 47 6.07 -11.28 -13.84
C PRO A 47 7.20 -11.95 -13.02
N LEU A 48 7.27 -11.64 -11.72
CA LEU A 48 8.23 -12.23 -10.80
C LEU A 48 7.69 -13.55 -10.24
N GLU A 49 8.57 -14.54 -10.12
CA GLU A 49 8.27 -15.78 -9.40
C GLU A 49 8.48 -15.59 -7.89
N PRO A 50 7.68 -16.28 -7.06
CA PRO A 50 7.81 -16.18 -5.61
C PRO A 50 9.16 -16.73 -5.13
N PRO A 51 9.73 -16.16 -4.05
CA PRO A 51 10.91 -16.71 -3.41
C PRO A 51 10.68 -18.17 -2.98
N VAL A 52 11.69 -19.02 -3.15
CA VAL A 52 11.60 -20.47 -2.86
C VAL A 52 11.23 -20.76 -1.39
N ALA A 53 11.57 -19.85 -0.47
CA ALA A 53 11.29 -19.95 0.96
C ALA A 53 10.09 -19.10 1.41
N MET A 54 9.16 -18.77 0.50
CA MET A 54 8.01 -17.91 0.82
C MET A 54 7.12 -18.54 1.89
N ILE A 55 6.91 -17.82 2.99
CA ILE A 55 5.88 -18.13 3.97
C ILE A 55 4.58 -17.50 3.48
N ALA A 56 3.63 -18.32 3.00
CA ALA A 56 2.36 -17.83 2.47
C ALA A 56 1.66 -16.92 3.47
N LEU A 57 1.39 -15.69 3.06
CA LEU A 57 0.59 -14.73 3.80
C LEU A 57 -0.88 -14.99 3.44
N ASN A 58 -1.58 -15.73 4.29
CA ASN A 58 -3.03 -15.91 4.17
C ASN A 58 -3.71 -14.62 4.63
N ASP A 59 -4.07 -13.78 3.67
CA ASP A 59 -4.81 -12.54 3.92
C ASP A 59 -6.27 -12.90 4.27
N PRO A 60 -6.75 -12.60 5.50
CA PRO A 60 -8.10 -12.96 5.94
C PRO A 60 -9.21 -12.36 5.07
N LEU A 61 -9.00 -11.18 4.46
CA LEU A 61 -10.01 -10.58 3.58
C LEU A 61 -9.98 -11.20 2.18
N VAL A 62 -8.80 -11.52 1.65
CA VAL A 62 -8.68 -12.22 0.36
C VAL A 62 -9.24 -13.64 0.49
N GLU A 63 -9.05 -14.30 1.64
CA GLU A 63 -9.61 -15.62 1.92
C GLU A 63 -11.13 -15.57 2.05
N PHE A 64 -11.68 -14.52 2.68
CA PHE A 64 -13.13 -14.36 2.91
C PHE A 64 -13.89 -13.89 1.67
N PHE A 65 -13.33 -12.96 0.88
CA PHE A 65 -13.97 -12.37 -0.31
C PHE A 65 -13.47 -12.94 -1.63
N GLY A 66 -12.38 -13.66 -1.64
CA GLY A 66 -11.74 -14.21 -2.84
C GLY A 66 -12.10 -15.67 -3.10
N THR A 67 -11.44 -16.24 -4.10
CA THR A 67 -11.62 -17.64 -4.52
C THR A 67 -10.88 -18.64 -3.62
N GLY A 68 -10.33 -18.20 -2.49
CA GLY A 68 -9.52 -19.04 -1.58
C GLY A 68 -8.13 -19.44 -2.11
N GLN A 69 -7.74 -18.93 -3.28
CA GLN A 69 -6.40 -19.17 -3.83
C GLN A 69 -5.45 -18.05 -3.40
N THR A 70 -4.35 -18.43 -2.77
CA THR A 70 -3.23 -17.51 -2.50
C THR A 70 -2.64 -17.02 -3.82
N LEU A 71 -2.69 -15.71 -4.05
CA LEU A 71 -2.09 -15.07 -5.23
C LEU A 71 -0.56 -15.13 -5.10
N THR A 72 0.06 -16.16 -5.66
CA THR A 72 1.52 -16.37 -5.58
C THR A 72 2.31 -15.58 -6.62
N LYS A 73 1.66 -15.01 -7.63
CA LYS A 73 2.31 -14.25 -8.71
C LYS A 73 2.15 -12.73 -8.60
N ASP A 74 1.58 -12.26 -7.49
CA ASP A 74 1.30 -10.84 -7.23
C ASP A 74 2.44 -10.18 -6.43
N LEU A 75 3.66 -10.19 -6.98
CA LEU A 75 4.85 -9.84 -6.22
C LEU A 75 5.36 -8.42 -6.46
N PHE A 76 5.43 -7.94 -7.67
CA PHE A 76 6.01 -6.63 -7.98
C PHE A 76 4.92 -5.54 -8.00
N PHE A 77 5.02 -4.55 -7.25
CA PHE A 77 5.73 -4.19 -6.03
C PHE A 77 4.83 -4.39 -4.81
N SER A 78 5.39 -4.35 -3.54
CA SER A 78 4.61 -4.65 -2.33
C SER A 78 3.39 -3.74 -2.14
N GLY A 79 2.18 -4.31 -2.32
CA GLY A 79 0.91 -3.61 -2.09
C GLY A 79 0.70 -3.22 -0.62
N HIS A 80 1.13 -4.07 0.31
CA HIS A 80 1.05 -3.84 1.74
C HIS A 80 1.83 -2.58 2.17
N THR A 81 3.09 -2.49 1.72
CA THR A 81 3.96 -1.33 1.98
C THR A 81 3.40 -0.07 1.30
N ALA A 82 2.96 -0.18 0.05
CA ALA A 82 2.40 0.94 -0.72
C ALA A 82 1.16 1.53 -0.04
N THR A 83 0.23 0.69 0.43
CA THR A 83 -0.99 1.12 1.11
C THR A 83 -0.68 1.94 2.35
N LEU A 84 0.17 1.43 3.25
CA LEU A 84 0.54 2.15 4.47
C LEU A 84 1.30 3.45 4.16
N PHE A 85 2.14 3.44 3.14
CA PHE A 85 2.88 4.62 2.72
C PHE A 85 1.96 5.70 2.13
N ILE A 86 0.87 5.33 1.43
CA ILE A 86 -0.19 6.27 1.02
C ILE A 86 -0.80 6.94 2.25
N LEU A 87 -1.18 6.17 3.28
CA LEU A 87 -1.77 6.72 4.49
C LEU A 87 -0.83 7.71 5.18
N PHE A 88 0.48 7.41 5.21
CA PHE A 88 1.50 8.33 5.68
C PHE A 88 1.54 9.62 4.84
N LEU A 89 1.53 9.53 3.52
CA LEU A 89 1.65 10.70 2.64
C LEU A 89 0.44 11.63 2.74
N VAL A 90 -0.76 11.05 2.87
CA VAL A 90 -2.03 11.81 2.88
C VAL A 90 -2.34 12.40 4.26
N SER A 91 -1.85 11.79 5.35
CA SER A 91 -2.18 12.23 6.70
C SER A 91 -1.55 13.59 7.04
N GLU A 92 -2.36 14.54 7.55
CA GLU A 92 -1.91 15.86 8.00
C GLU A 92 -1.58 15.90 9.50
N ASN A 93 -2.27 15.09 10.30
CA ASN A 93 -2.00 15.02 11.74
C ASN A 93 -0.64 14.39 11.99
N LYS A 94 0.27 15.11 12.64
CA LYS A 94 1.65 14.69 12.87
C LYS A 94 1.77 13.36 13.65
N ILE A 95 0.89 13.12 14.62
CA ILE A 95 0.92 11.90 15.43
C ILE A 95 0.49 10.72 14.57
N ILE A 96 -0.65 10.83 13.89
CA ILE A 96 -1.20 9.77 13.02
C ILE A 96 -0.22 9.49 11.86
N LYS A 97 0.34 10.52 11.28
CA LYS A 97 1.37 10.42 10.24
C LYS A 97 2.59 9.63 10.71
N SER A 98 3.08 9.89 11.93
CA SER A 98 4.19 9.14 12.52
C SER A 98 3.81 7.67 12.77
N VAL A 99 2.60 7.40 13.23
CA VAL A 99 2.10 6.02 13.40
C VAL A 99 2.09 5.29 12.06
N PHE A 100 1.57 5.91 11.00
CA PHE A 100 1.54 5.30 9.67
C PHE A 100 2.94 5.07 9.10
N LEU A 101 3.90 5.98 9.36
CA LEU A 101 5.29 5.79 8.95
C LEU A 101 5.92 4.59 9.67
N ILE A 102 5.74 4.49 10.98
CA ILE A 102 6.23 3.37 11.77
C ILE A 102 5.59 2.06 11.29
N SER A 103 4.27 2.05 11.08
CA SER A 103 3.56 0.88 10.53
C SER A 103 4.10 0.48 9.15
N THR A 104 4.39 1.46 8.28
CA THR A 104 5.00 1.21 6.97
C THR A 104 6.34 0.51 7.10
N ILE A 105 7.21 1.00 7.99
CA ILE A 105 8.55 0.43 8.21
C ILE A 105 8.44 -0.99 8.79
N VAL A 106 7.59 -1.19 9.80
CA VAL A 106 7.40 -2.51 10.44
C VAL A 106 6.86 -3.52 9.43
N VAL A 107 5.86 -3.14 8.62
CA VAL A 107 5.31 -4.03 7.60
C VAL A 107 6.32 -4.29 6.48
N ALA A 108 7.07 -3.28 6.04
CA ALA A 108 8.14 -3.44 5.05
C ALA A 108 9.20 -4.47 5.50
N ILE A 109 9.64 -4.40 6.76
CA ILE A 109 10.56 -5.37 7.34
C ILE A 109 9.89 -6.76 7.45
N SER A 110 8.64 -6.81 7.91
CA SER A 110 7.91 -8.07 8.09
C SER A 110 7.76 -8.85 6.79
N VAL A 111 7.41 -8.20 5.68
CA VAL A 111 7.23 -8.88 4.39
C VAL A 111 8.55 -9.36 3.78
N ILE A 112 9.68 -8.71 4.10
CA ILE A 112 11.02 -9.18 3.73
C ILE A 112 11.42 -10.38 4.58
N VAL A 113 11.25 -10.33 5.89
CA VAL A 113 11.61 -11.41 6.82
C VAL A 113 10.77 -12.68 6.55
N GLN A 114 9.53 -12.51 6.16
CA GLN A 114 8.64 -13.62 5.77
C GLN A 114 8.88 -14.13 4.34
N HIS A 115 9.86 -13.57 3.63
CA HIS A 115 10.19 -13.91 2.23
C HIS A 115 8.98 -13.82 1.28
N VAL A 116 8.00 -12.95 1.61
CA VAL A 116 6.82 -12.70 0.75
C VAL A 116 7.19 -11.79 -0.40
N HIS A 117 8.08 -10.83 -0.16
CA HIS A 117 8.59 -9.89 -1.15
C HIS A 117 10.12 -9.84 -1.15
N TYR A 118 10.69 -9.54 -2.30
CA TYR A 118 12.08 -9.15 -2.41
C TYR A 118 12.29 -7.72 -1.88
N SER A 119 13.50 -7.40 -1.44
CA SER A 119 13.83 -6.04 -0.98
C SER A 119 13.51 -4.99 -2.05
N ILE A 120 13.74 -5.33 -3.33
CA ILE A 120 13.46 -4.44 -4.45
C ILE A 120 11.96 -4.09 -4.56
N ASP A 121 11.06 -5.01 -4.23
CA ASP A 121 9.61 -4.79 -4.30
C ASP A 121 9.16 -3.77 -3.25
N VAL A 122 9.80 -3.79 -2.08
CA VAL A 122 9.54 -2.84 -1.00
C VAL A 122 10.05 -1.44 -1.37
N PHE A 123 11.27 -1.34 -1.90
CA PHE A 123 11.80 -0.05 -2.37
C PHE A 123 11.00 0.49 -3.55
N ALA A 124 10.64 -0.36 -4.50
CA ALA A 124 9.79 0.01 -5.63
C ALA A 124 8.42 0.52 -5.16
N ALA A 125 7.81 -0.11 -4.14
CA ALA A 125 6.54 0.33 -3.57
C ALA A 125 6.59 1.78 -3.07
N VAL A 126 7.64 2.14 -2.33
CA VAL A 126 7.84 3.52 -1.83
C VAL A 126 8.06 4.48 -3.00
N PHE A 127 8.92 4.12 -3.95
CA PHE A 127 9.26 4.96 -5.10
C PHE A 127 8.05 5.24 -5.99
N PHE A 128 7.35 4.19 -6.45
CA PHE A 128 6.20 4.33 -7.33
C PHE A 128 5.03 5.03 -6.64
N THR A 129 4.77 4.73 -5.37
CA THR A 129 3.72 5.40 -4.60
C THR A 129 4.02 6.90 -4.45
N TYR A 130 5.27 7.28 -4.17
CA TYR A 130 5.66 8.68 -4.09
C TYR A 130 5.57 9.39 -5.44
N ALA A 131 5.94 8.71 -6.54
CA ALA A 131 5.78 9.23 -7.89
C ALA A 131 4.30 9.49 -8.23
N CYS A 132 3.42 8.54 -7.92
CA CYS A 132 1.96 8.70 -8.06
C CYS A 132 1.43 9.88 -7.23
N TYR A 133 1.89 10.02 -5.99
CA TYR A 133 1.52 11.15 -5.12
C TYR A 133 1.91 12.49 -5.74
N LYS A 134 3.16 12.63 -6.20
CA LYS A 134 3.63 13.87 -6.86
C LYS A 134 2.88 14.17 -8.15
N LEU A 135 2.62 13.14 -8.94
CA LEU A 135 1.86 13.26 -10.18
C LEU A 135 0.43 13.77 -9.90
N LEU A 136 -0.25 13.14 -8.95
CA LEU A 136 -1.62 13.51 -8.58
C LEU A 136 -1.70 14.92 -7.99
N LEU A 137 -0.75 15.33 -7.17
CA LEU A 137 -0.66 16.71 -6.67
C LEU A 137 -0.55 17.71 -7.82
N LYS A 138 0.29 17.43 -8.83
CA LYS A 138 0.44 18.31 -10.00
C LYS A 138 -0.86 18.43 -10.80
N PHE A 139 -1.60 17.35 -10.95
CA PHE A 139 -2.90 17.37 -11.62
C PHE A 139 -3.96 18.11 -10.78
N ASN A 140 -4.08 17.84 -9.49
CA ASN A 140 -5.06 18.52 -8.63
C ASN A 140 -4.82 20.03 -8.51
N ILE A 141 -3.56 20.50 -8.47
CA ILE A 141 -3.25 21.92 -8.53
C ILE A 141 -3.68 22.54 -9.86
N ARG A 142 -3.57 21.79 -10.95
CA ARG A 142 -3.92 22.29 -12.30
C ARG A 142 -5.45 22.42 -12.51
N TYR A 143 -6.26 21.65 -11.77
CA TYR A 143 -7.72 21.63 -11.88
C TYR A 143 -8.42 22.18 -10.62
N SER A 144 -7.69 22.72 -9.66
CA SER A 144 -8.17 23.40 -8.46
C SER A 144 -8.50 24.88 -8.74
N LEU A 145 -9.13 25.15 -9.89
CA LEU A 145 -9.72 26.44 -10.23
C LEU A 145 -11.22 26.40 -10.00
#